data_50db553aa636a78bc48445325eefa154
#
_entry.id   50db553aa636a78bc48445325eefa154
#
_cell.length_a   1.000
_cell.length_b   1.000
_cell.length_c   1.000
_cell.angle_alpha   90.00
_cell.angle_beta   90.00
_cell.angle_gamma   90.00
#
_symmetry.space_group_name_H-M   'P 1'
#
loop_
_entity.id
_entity.type
_entity.pdbx_description
1 polymer ?
#
loop_
_entity_poly.entity_id
_entity_poly.type
_entity_poly.pdbx_seq_one_letter_code
_entity_poly.pdbx_strand_id
1 'polypeptide(L)'
;DERKFSLKLLYGGDNEKMKEFDNWNLDEILDYVCNFYEFFKKINLENELKQIHESFTNCLKNKESGTEWIPIIDILSEYTKIKQKTGNEVIFPERVWFSFLIYQISEKPDLRISDKKITRRTATHTASGKSSEHLWIPGKTEDLIGENIMYLSFKNT
;
A
#
# COMPACT_ATOMS: atom_id res chain seq x y z
N ASP A 1 -33.97 -21.73 -3.43
CA ASP A 1 -32.84 -20.77 -3.51
C ASP A 1 -31.85 -21.07 -2.39
N GLU A 2 -30.78 -21.80 -2.72
CA GLU A 2 -29.66 -21.99 -1.78
C GLU A 2 -28.97 -20.63 -1.62
N ARG A 3 -29.08 -20.04 -0.44
CA ARG A 3 -28.32 -18.83 -0.11
C ARG A 3 -26.85 -19.21 -0.05
N LYS A 4 -26.09 -18.82 -1.05
CA LYS A 4 -24.62 -18.95 -1.02
C LYS A 4 -24.09 -17.94 0.01
N PHE A 5 -23.51 -18.46 1.07
CA PHE A 5 -22.77 -17.63 2.03
C PHE A 5 -21.32 -17.50 1.52
N SER A 6 -20.81 -16.26 1.46
CA SER A 6 -19.40 -16.02 1.23
C SER A 6 -18.79 -15.30 2.44
N LEU A 7 -17.54 -15.62 2.76
CA LEU A 7 -16.75 -14.93 3.75
C LEU A 7 -15.77 -13.99 3.06
N LYS A 8 -15.72 -12.74 3.49
CA LYS A 8 -14.77 -11.74 2.97
C LYS A 8 -13.71 -11.46 4.02
N LEU A 9 -12.45 -11.68 3.66
CA LEU A 9 -11.31 -11.17 4.41
C LEU A 9 -11.08 -9.72 3.99
N LEU A 10 -11.13 -8.82 4.95
CA LEU A 10 -10.97 -7.39 4.75
C LEU A 10 -9.68 -6.90 5.39
N TYR A 11 -9.11 -5.83 4.83
CA TYR A 11 -7.89 -5.20 5.30
C TYR A 11 -8.15 -3.74 5.66
N GLY A 12 -7.73 -3.38 6.87
CA GLY A 12 -7.67 -1.99 7.31
C GLY A 12 -9.00 -1.32 7.59
N GLY A 13 -8.92 -0.04 7.92
CA GLY A 13 -10.07 0.80 8.29
C GLY A 13 -11.05 1.05 7.15
N ASP A 14 -10.59 0.94 5.89
CA ASP A 14 -11.43 1.14 4.71
C ASP A 14 -12.10 -0.16 4.22
N ASN A 15 -11.92 -1.26 4.96
CA ASN A 15 -12.48 -2.57 4.61
C ASN A 15 -12.12 -3.01 3.18
N GLU A 16 -10.88 -2.77 2.74
CA GLU A 16 -10.38 -3.23 1.44
C GLU A 16 -10.47 -4.75 1.35
N LYS A 17 -11.09 -5.27 0.28
CA LYS A 17 -11.24 -6.71 0.10
C LYS A 17 -9.90 -7.36 -0.23
N MET A 18 -9.42 -8.25 0.65
CA MET A 18 -8.24 -9.08 0.41
C MET A 18 -8.60 -10.32 -0.38
N LYS A 19 -9.59 -11.07 0.10
CA LYS A 19 -10.03 -12.35 -0.49
C LYS A 19 -11.49 -12.61 -0.15
N GLU A 20 -12.17 -13.30 -1.03
CA GLU A 20 -13.50 -13.87 -0.80
C GLU A 20 -13.40 -15.40 -0.85
N PHE A 21 -14.02 -16.06 0.11
CA PHE A 21 -14.04 -17.51 0.26
C PHE A 21 -15.48 -17.99 0.09
N ASP A 22 -15.67 -19.06 -0.68
CA ASP A 22 -17.01 -19.60 -0.97
C ASP A 22 -17.59 -20.40 0.21
N ASN A 23 -16.75 -20.74 1.19
CA ASN A 23 -17.13 -21.50 2.38
C ASN A 23 -16.36 -21.00 3.61
N TRP A 24 -16.83 -21.44 4.78
CA TRP A 24 -16.16 -21.19 6.06
C TRP A 24 -15.12 -22.30 6.30
N ASN A 25 -13.93 -22.16 5.71
CA ASN A 25 -12.80 -23.05 5.96
C ASN A 25 -11.67 -22.26 6.65
N LEU A 26 -11.50 -22.48 7.95
CA LEU A 26 -10.53 -21.75 8.76
C LEU A 26 -9.09 -22.01 8.30
N ASP A 27 -8.77 -23.24 7.90
CA ASP A 27 -7.43 -23.61 7.45
C ASP A 27 -7.06 -22.85 6.16
N GLU A 28 -7.99 -22.75 5.21
CA GLU A 28 -7.79 -21.99 3.98
C GLU A 28 -7.58 -20.50 4.24
N ILE A 29 -8.30 -19.93 5.22
CA ILE A 29 -8.16 -18.52 5.62
C ILE A 29 -6.80 -18.30 6.26
N LEU A 30 -6.40 -19.17 7.19
CA LEU A 30 -5.10 -19.09 7.86
C LEU A 30 -3.96 -19.26 6.87
N ASP A 31 -4.04 -20.21 5.97
CA ASP A 31 -3.06 -20.42 4.91
C ASP A 31 -2.90 -19.18 4.02
N TYR A 32 -4.00 -18.54 3.64
CA TYR A 32 -3.94 -17.30 2.86
C TYR A 32 -3.22 -16.17 3.62
N VAL A 33 -3.55 -15.96 4.89
CA VAL A 33 -2.92 -14.95 5.73
C VAL A 33 -1.44 -15.26 5.95
N CYS A 34 -1.11 -16.50 6.26
CA CYS A 34 0.29 -16.94 6.44
C CYS A 34 1.09 -16.73 5.15
N ASN A 35 0.55 -17.12 3.99
CA ASN A 35 1.18 -16.91 2.70
C ASN A 35 1.43 -15.43 2.40
N PHE A 36 0.50 -14.54 2.77
CA PHE A 36 0.68 -13.10 2.64
C PHE A 36 1.90 -12.62 3.43
N TYR A 37 2.01 -12.99 4.71
CA TYR A 37 3.13 -12.61 5.56
C TYR A 37 4.45 -13.24 5.11
N GLU A 38 4.47 -14.52 4.75
CA GLU A 38 5.68 -15.19 4.27
C GLU A 38 6.18 -14.61 2.96
N PHE A 39 5.28 -14.14 2.10
CA PHE A 39 5.65 -13.44 0.88
C PHE A 39 6.32 -12.11 1.20
N PHE A 40 5.78 -11.33 2.15
CA PHE A 40 6.38 -10.06 2.58
C PHE A 40 7.76 -10.21 3.21
N LYS A 41 8.00 -11.27 3.98
CA LYS A 41 9.34 -11.54 4.56
C LYS A 41 10.44 -11.73 3.51
N LYS A 42 10.07 -12.18 2.31
CA LYS A 42 11.01 -12.45 1.21
C LYS A 42 11.25 -11.24 0.31
N ILE A 43 10.53 -10.14 0.50
CA ILE A 43 10.65 -8.95 -0.34
C ILE A 43 11.94 -8.21 -0.05
N ASN A 44 12.59 -7.79 -1.11
CA ASN A 44 13.69 -6.83 -1.01
C ASN A 44 13.12 -5.40 -0.95
N LEU A 45 12.97 -4.87 0.27
CA LEU A 45 12.40 -3.54 0.51
C LEU A 45 13.20 -2.40 -0.13
N GLU A 46 14.52 -2.56 -0.32
CA GLU A 46 15.33 -1.55 -1.02
C GLU A 46 14.94 -1.47 -2.51
N ASN A 47 14.71 -2.62 -3.13
CA ASN A 47 14.23 -2.68 -4.51
C ASN A 47 12.84 -2.08 -4.65
N GLU A 48 11.95 -2.39 -3.71
CA GLU A 48 10.60 -1.82 -3.69
C GLU A 48 10.64 -0.31 -3.50
N LEU A 49 11.47 0.19 -2.58
CA LEU A 49 11.66 1.63 -2.39
C LEU A 49 12.15 2.33 -3.65
N LYS A 50 13.08 1.71 -4.41
CA LYS A 50 13.55 2.25 -5.70
C LYS A 50 12.41 2.36 -6.71
N GLN A 51 11.56 1.34 -6.83
CA GLN A 51 10.43 1.36 -7.75
C GLN A 51 9.36 2.37 -7.34
N ILE A 52 9.11 2.53 -6.04
CA ILE A 52 8.20 3.56 -5.51
C ILE A 52 8.77 4.97 -5.80
N HIS A 53 10.06 5.17 -5.61
CA HIS A 53 10.71 6.45 -5.91
C HIS A 53 10.71 6.75 -7.42
N GLU A 54 10.90 5.76 -8.27
CA GLU A 54 10.75 5.89 -9.73
C GLU A 54 9.32 6.30 -10.09
N SER A 55 8.33 5.61 -9.52
CA SER A 55 6.91 5.94 -9.72
C SER A 55 6.60 7.38 -9.28
N PHE A 56 7.09 7.79 -8.12
CA PHE A 56 6.97 9.15 -7.62
C PHE A 56 7.59 10.16 -8.58
N THR A 57 8.80 9.90 -9.06
CA THR A 57 9.52 10.77 -10.00
C THR A 57 8.80 10.88 -11.34
N ASN A 58 8.23 9.78 -11.84
CA ASN A 58 7.43 9.80 -13.06
C ASN A 58 6.15 10.62 -12.89
N CYS A 59 5.48 10.52 -11.75
CA CYS A 59 4.33 11.37 -11.44
C CYS A 59 4.72 12.85 -11.36
N LEU A 60 5.88 13.19 -10.78
CA LEU A 60 6.37 14.57 -10.69
C LEU A 60 6.58 15.23 -12.05
N LYS A 61 7.07 14.50 -13.05
CA LYS A 61 7.31 15.03 -14.41
C LYS A 61 6.05 15.62 -15.04
N ASN A 62 4.88 15.19 -14.62
CA ASN A 62 3.58 15.61 -15.14
C ASN A 62 2.90 16.67 -14.27
N LYS A 63 3.57 17.17 -13.23
CA LYS A 63 3.02 18.18 -12.30
C LYS A 63 3.72 19.54 -12.50
N GLU A 64 3.08 20.58 -11.97
CA GLU A 64 3.64 21.94 -11.98
C GLU A 64 4.94 22.01 -11.19
N SER A 65 5.81 22.94 -11.61
CA SER A 65 7.08 23.21 -10.93
C SER A 65 6.85 23.59 -9.46
N GLY A 66 7.60 22.97 -8.56
CA GLY A 66 7.47 23.18 -7.11
C GLY A 66 6.54 22.22 -6.36
N THR A 67 5.89 21.28 -7.06
CA THR A 67 5.10 20.25 -6.40
C THR A 67 6.02 19.29 -5.63
N GLU A 68 5.83 19.17 -4.33
CA GLU A 68 6.58 18.24 -3.47
C GLU A 68 5.78 17.01 -3.07
N TRP A 69 4.46 17.08 -3.13
CA TRP A 69 3.54 16.06 -2.67
C TRP A 69 2.75 15.46 -3.81
N ILE A 70 2.79 14.15 -3.96
CA ILE A 70 2.07 13.41 -5.00
C ILE A 70 0.96 12.58 -4.36
N PRO A 71 -0.26 12.56 -4.95
CA PRO A 71 -1.32 11.67 -4.50
C PRO A 71 -0.85 10.22 -4.47
N ILE A 72 -1.09 9.53 -3.36
CA ILE A 72 -0.63 8.14 -3.16
C ILE A 72 -1.22 7.20 -4.22
N ILE A 73 -2.43 7.49 -4.69
CA ILE A 73 -3.12 6.69 -5.71
C ILE A 73 -2.45 6.83 -7.09
N ASP A 74 -1.94 8.03 -7.42
CA ASP A 74 -1.17 8.24 -8.66
C ASP A 74 0.12 7.41 -8.64
N ILE A 75 0.81 7.41 -7.47
CA ILE A 75 2.04 6.63 -7.28
C ILE A 75 1.75 5.13 -7.35
N LEU A 76 0.67 4.67 -6.72
CA LEU A 76 0.23 3.28 -6.79
C LEU A 76 -0.02 2.85 -8.24
N SER A 77 -0.76 3.67 -9.00
CA SER A 77 -1.05 3.39 -10.42
C SER A 77 0.23 3.26 -11.25
N GLU A 78 1.18 4.16 -11.04
CA GLU A 78 2.46 4.12 -11.77
C GLU A 78 3.35 2.95 -11.32
N TYR A 79 3.38 2.65 -10.02
CA TYR A 79 4.08 1.49 -9.46
C TYR A 79 3.55 0.18 -10.03
N THR A 80 2.23 0.02 -10.14
CA THR A 80 1.60 -1.15 -10.75
C THR A 80 2.04 -1.34 -12.20
N LYS A 81 2.12 -0.25 -13.00
CA LYS A 81 2.63 -0.31 -14.37
C LYS A 81 4.09 -0.77 -14.44
N ILE A 82 4.94 -0.30 -13.51
CA ILE A 82 6.34 -0.73 -13.42
C ILE A 82 6.41 -2.23 -13.11
N LYS A 83 5.63 -2.71 -12.14
CA LYS A 83 5.56 -4.14 -11.79
C LYS A 83 5.14 -5.02 -12.97
N GLN A 84 4.10 -4.64 -13.69
CA GLN A 84 3.64 -5.36 -14.88
C GLN A 84 4.72 -5.46 -15.96
N LYS A 85 5.45 -4.37 -16.21
CA LYS A 85 6.54 -4.34 -17.20
C LYS A 85 7.73 -5.24 -16.82
N THR A 86 8.00 -5.38 -15.51
CA THR A 86 9.10 -6.21 -15.01
C THR A 86 8.74 -7.69 -14.86
N GLY A 87 7.50 -8.08 -15.18
CA GLY A 87 7.01 -9.45 -15.02
C GLY A 87 6.85 -9.91 -13.58
N ASN A 88 6.92 -8.99 -12.62
CA ASN A 88 6.73 -9.26 -11.19
C ASN A 88 5.28 -8.96 -10.82
N GLU A 89 4.37 -9.85 -11.17
CA GLU A 89 2.98 -9.70 -10.78
C GLU A 89 2.80 -9.80 -9.26
N VAL A 90 2.04 -8.87 -8.71
CA VAL A 90 1.61 -8.92 -7.32
C VAL A 90 0.38 -9.84 -7.24
N ILE A 91 0.51 -10.94 -6.50
CA ILE A 91 -0.55 -11.95 -6.34
C ILE A 91 -1.65 -11.55 -5.34
N PHE A 92 -1.50 -10.42 -4.68
CA PHE A 92 -2.44 -9.87 -3.71
C PHE A 92 -3.11 -8.59 -4.25
N PRO A 93 -4.25 -8.16 -3.70
CA PRO A 93 -4.88 -6.92 -4.11
C PRO A 93 -3.92 -5.73 -4.02
N GLU A 94 -3.78 -4.99 -5.12
CA GLU A 94 -2.75 -3.96 -5.29
C GLU A 94 -2.74 -2.91 -4.18
N ARG A 95 -3.92 -2.45 -3.76
CA ARG A 95 -4.07 -1.45 -2.70
C ARG A 95 -3.60 -1.99 -1.34
N VAL A 96 -3.97 -3.22 -1.00
CA VAL A 96 -3.54 -3.90 0.23
C VAL A 96 -2.03 -4.11 0.22
N TRP A 97 -1.51 -4.62 -0.87
CA TRP A 97 -0.09 -4.83 -1.07
C TRP A 97 0.71 -3.54 -0.89
N PHE A 98 0.34 -2.49 -1.61
CA PHE A 98 1.04 -1.21 -1.59
C PHE A 98 0.95 -0.53 -0.22
N SER A 99 -0.21 -0.59 0.43
CA SER A 99 -0.41 -0.10 1.80
C SER A 99 0.58 -0.75 2.77
N PHE A 100 0.66 -2.08 2.76
CA PHE A 100 1.54 -2.81 3.65
C PHE A 100 3.02 -2.55 3.34
N LEU A 101 3.35 -2.38 2.07
CA LEU A 101 4.69 -2.03 1.62
C LEU A 101 5.14 -0.65 2.13
N ILE A 102 4.28 0.37 1.98
CA ILE A 102 4.54 1.71 2.52
C ILE A 102 4.71 1.66 4.05
N TYR A 103 3.88 0.87 4.75
CA TYR A 103 4.03 0.65 6.18
C TYR A 103 5.42 0.07 6.51
N GLN A 104 5.79 -1.06 5.89
CA GLN A 104 7.07 -1.73 6.15
C GLN A 104 8.28 -0.85 5.87
N ILE A 105 8.26 -0.06 4.80
CA ILE A 105 9.31 0.89 4.47
C ILE A 105 9.39 2.00 5.53
N SER A 106 8.25 2.52 5.98
CA SER A 106 8.18 3.60 6.95
C SER A 106 8.68 3.21 8.35
N GLU A 107 8.53 1.93 8.71
CA GLU A 107 9.03 1.40 9.99
C GLU A 107 10.55 1.14 10.00
N LYS A 108 11.22 1.30 8.87
CA LYS A 108 12.68 1.15 8.76
C LYS A 108 13.37 2.51 8.65
N PRO A 109 13.89 3.07 9.76
CA PRO A 109 14.46 4.42 9.77
C PRO A 109 15.69 4.58 8.90
N ASP A 110 16.41 3.48 8.63
CA ASP A 110 17.65 3.49 7.83
C ASP A 110 17.38 3.30 6.33
N LEU A 111 16.16 2.95 5.95
CA LEU A 111 15.82 2.73 4.55
C LEU A 111 15.60 4.07 3.84
N ARG A 112 16.55 4.43 2.98
CA ARG A 112 16.60 5.72 2.27
C ARG A 112 16.95 5.53 0.80
N ILE A 113 16.57 6.50 -0.01
CA ILE A 113 17.03 6.64 -1.39
C ILE A 113 17.59 8.06 -1.59
N SER A 114 18.88 8.16 -1.99
CA SER A 114 19.57 9.46 -2.15
C SER A 114 19.41 10.37 -0.91
N ASP A 115 19.62 9.79 0.29
CA ASP A 115 19.46 10.44 1.60
C ASP A 115 18.05 10.92 1.96
N LYS A 116 17.05 10.57 1.15
CA LYS A 116 15.66 10.92 1.38
C LYS A 116 14.86 9.75 1.93
N LYS A 117 13.91 10.07 2.81
CA LYS A 117 12.90 9.14 3.33
C LYS A 117 11.53 9.40 2.73
N ILE A 118 10.74 8.34 2.68
CA ILE A 118 9.29 8.47 2.44
C ILE A 118 8.66 9.26 3.58
N THR A 119 7.90 10.27 3.23
CA THR A 119 7.10 11.08 4.15
C THR A 119 5.64 10.99 3.72
N ARG A 120 4.76 10.82 4.69
CA ARG A 120 3.32 10.63 4.49
C ARG A 120 2.55 11.86 4.95
N ARG A 121 1.44 12.16 4.28
CA ARG A 121 0.50 13.20 4.69
C ARG A 121 -0.92 12.64 4.70
N THR A 122 -1.58 12.79 5.83
CA THR A 122 -2.96 12.33 6.04
C THR A 122 -3.96 13.15 5.23
N ALA A 123 -5.12 12.54 5.00
CA ALA A 123 -6.29 13.23 4.47
C ALA A 123 -6.79 14.28 5.49
N THR A 124 -7.15 15.47 5.02
CA THR A 124 -7.95 16.38 5.82
C THR A 124 -9.38 15.86 5.95
N HIS A 125 -10.08 16.21 7.02
CA HIS A 125 -11.42 15.70 7.35
C HIS A 125 -12.44 15.75 6.18
N THR A 126 -12.30 16.69 5.28
CA THR A 126 -13.18 16.86 4.11
C THR A 126 -12.89 15.89 2.96
N ALA A 127 -11.68 15.33 2.89
CA ALA A 127 -11.25 14.44 1.82
C ALA A 127 -11.33 12.95 2.22
N SER A 128 -11.56 12.65 3.50
CA SER A 128 -11.61 11.28 4.03
C SER A 128 -12.81 10.45 3.56
N GLY A 129 -13.76 11.06 2.84
CA GLY A 129 -15.00 10.39 2.40
C GLY A 129 -14.90 9.54 1.13
N LYS A 130 -13.80 9.66 0.37
CA LYS A 130 -13.65 8.91 -0.89
C LYS A 130 -12.46 7.97 -0.81
N SER A 131 -12.74 6.68 -0.61
CA SER A 131 -11.70 5.63 -0.59
C SER A 131 -10.85 5.59 -1.87
N SER A 132 -11.33 6.17 -2.97
CA SER A 132 -10.59 6.30 -4.22
C SER A 132 -9.43 7.31 -4.18
N GLU A 133 -9.37 8.19 -3.18
CA GLU A 133 -8.39 9.29 -3.12
C GLU A 133 -7.29 9.05 -2.06
N HIS A 134 -7.47 8.10 -1.17
CA HIS A 134 -6.53 7.77 -0.11
C HIS A 134 -6.24 6.27 -0.03
N LEU A 135 -5.23 5.94 0.75
CA LEU A 135 -4.87 4.57 1.08
C LEU A 135 -4.73 4.46 2.60
N TRP A 136 -5.42 3.49 3.19
CA TRP A 136 -5.26 3.21 4.61
C TRP A 136 -3.92 2.50 4.84
N ILE A 137 -3.09 3.08 5.72
CA ILE A 137 -1.79 2.52 6.11
C ILE A 137 -1.87 2.08 7.57
N PRO A 138 -1.41 0.88 7.94
CA PRO A 138 -1.35 0.43 9.33
C PRO A 138 -0.64 1.43 10.23
N GLY A 139 -1.12 1.60 11.45
CA GLY A 139 -0.44 2.33 12.50
C GLY A 139 0.70 1.52 13.11
N LYS A 140 1.48 2.16 13.97
CA LYS A 140 2.48 1.46 14.78
C LYS A 140 1.80 0.44 15.68
N THR A 141 2.50 -0.65 15.97
CA THR A 141 1.99 -1.83 16.68
C THR A 141 1.35 -1.51 18.04
N GLU A 142 1.71 -0.40 18.67
CA GLU A 142 1.19 -0.01 19.98
C GLU A 142 -0.19 0.62 19.94
N ASP A 143 -0.55 1.28 18.82
CA ASP A 143 -1.81 2.04 18.74
C ASP A 143 -2.90 1.35 17.91
N LEU A 144 -2.58 0.31 17.11
CA LEU A 144 -3.48 -0.42 16.19
C LEU A 144 -4.34 0.48 15.27
N ILE A 145 -4.18 1.79 15.36
CA ILE A 145 -4.93 2.79 14.58
C ILE A 145 -4.12 3.10 13.34
N GLY A 146 -4.64 2.74 12.19
CA GLY A 146 -4.08 3.14 10.90
C GLY A 146 -4.49 4.56 10.52
N GLU A 147 -3.88 5.07 9.47
CA GLU A 147 -4.10 6.41 8.95
C GLU A 147 -4.49 6.37 7.49
N ASN A 148 -5.43 7.23 7.10
CA ASN A 148 -5.76 7.45 5.69
C ASN A 148 -4.77 8.43 5.08
N ILE A 149 -3.86 7.93 4.26
CA ILE A 149 -2.81 8.71 3.61
C ILE A 149 -3.25 9.13 2.22
N MET A 150 -3.20 10.42 1.95
CA MET A 150 -3.50 11.00 0.62
C MET A 150 -2.26 11.24 -0.22
N TYR A 151 -1.16 11.63 0.40
CA TYR A 151 0.03 12.08 -0.32
C TYR A 151 1.30 11.44 0.22
N LEU A 152 2.23 11.19 -0.70
CA LEU A 152 3.62 10.85 -0.38
C LEU A 152 4.58 11.93 -0.88
N SER A 153 5.71 12.02 -0.21
CA SER A 153 6.86 12.83 -0.60
C SER A 153 8.16 12.12 -0.21
N PHE A 154 9.27 12.54 -0.80
CA PHE A 154 10.61 12.10 -0.42
C PHE A 154 11.38 13.32 0.10
N LYS A 155 11.72 13.34 1.39
CA LYS A 155 12.35 14.48 2.07
C LYS A 155 13.67 14.09 2.73
N ASN A 156 14.61 15.03 2.74
CA ASN A 156 15.80 14.92 3.58
C ASN A 156 15.36 14.99 5.06
N THR A 157 15.95 14.16 5.88
CA THR A 157 15.69 14.11 7.33
C THR A 157 16.94 14.51 8.08
#